data_2f9d832e087054820b7fdea384e50474
#
_entry.id   2f9d832e087054820b7fdea384e50474
#
_cell.length_a   1.000
_cell.length_b   1.000
_cell.length_c   1.000
_cell.angle_alpha   90.00
_cell.angle_beta   90.00
_cell.angle_gamma   90.00
#
_symmetry.space_group_name_H-M   'P 1'
#
loop_
_entity.id
_entity.type
_entity.pdbx_description
1 polymer ?
#
loop_
_entity_poly.entity_id
_entity_poly.type
_entity_poly.pdbx_seq_one_letter_code
_entity_poly.pdbx_strand_id
1 'polypeptide(L)'
;MVMKLRSFLLVLYVSGISLAQAGNIVEAPSTKDKPNTLQAQPKSMPIPDEFKAKLKLANAGDEEAMVDVGLAYMDGTEFLAVNEQEAYRWFKKVADRDNTDGDYYLGMLLQNQEKYRQAEQWYRRGAEKGDAYCQYAMGYLYEHGIGVEQNLKQAKAWYAEAAEQEHANAQFAMGLFYHDGLGGDIDYQKAREWYERSAGNNIAAAVNNLAVMYENGEGVEPDAEMAIYLYRQAANMGSATAQVNMGDFYQEGHSAIEKNSYQAMYWYKRAAQQNNIAAQLAIAKAYEQGNGVGKDLSEAFLWYERAAQNKSQEAGMKVAEFYEKGLGGVKKDPKKAIEWYISLANSDGKAAQIKLAELYVSGELKNVDVNDILSWLLIAQENNIEAQNQLAIFYLTGTGVAKNTHRARQLLEKAAFKKNSDAQNNLAVMYARGEGGEKNIFRSVMWFERAVELGNETAKSNLALLKQNKGVTGKMLQYTGSVAQPSKNARED
;
A
#
# COMPACT_ATOMS: atom_id res chain seq x y z
N MET A 1 -0.42 -5.82 36.83
CA MET A 1 0.64 -5.50 35.88
C MET A 1 0.63 -6.44 34.67
N VAL A 2 0.37 -7.73 34.85
CA VAL A 2 0.26 -8.75 33.80
C VAL A 2 -0.93 -8.51 32.84
N MET A 3 -2.10 -8.04 33.32
CA MET A 3 -3.23 -7.68 32.43
C MET A 3 -2.92 -6.57 31.42
N LYS A 4 -2.03 -5.62 31.72
CA LYS A 4 -1.64 -4.56 30.77
C LYS A 4 -0.69 -5.05 29.64
N LEU A 5 0.06 -6.13 29.87
CA LEU A 5 0.90 -6.73 28.81
C LEU A 5 0.08 -7.51 27.79
N ARG A 6 -1.01 -8.18 28.19
CA ARG A 6 -1.91 -8.92 27.29
C ARG A 6 -2.49 -8.03 26.18
N SER A 7 -2.89 -6.81 26.53
CA SER A 7 -3.45 -5.85 25.55
C SER A 7 -2.41 -5.26 24.61
N PHE A 8 -1.14 -5.17 25.03
CA PHE A 8 -0.10 -4.48 24.26
C PHE A 8 0.49 -5.35 23.13
N LEU A 9 0.63 -6.65 23.35
CA LEU A 9 1.20 -7.56 22.35
C LEU A 9 0.23 -7.88 21.18
N LEU A 10 -1.07 -7.94 21.43
CA LEU A 10 -2.05 -8.16 20.36
C LEU A 10 -2.28 -6.93 19.49
N VAL A 11 -2.19 -5.72 20.04
CA VAL A 11 -2.36 -4.46 19.30
C VAL A 11 -1.26 -4.26 18.23
N LEU A 12 -0.05 -4.77 18.46
CA LEU A 12 1.04 -4.72 17.46
C LEU A 12 0.85 -5.73 16.31
N TYR A 13 0.04 -6.79 16.50
CA TYR A 13 -0.18 -7.84 15.50
C TYR A 13 -1.50 -7.69 14.72
N VAL A 14 -2.46 -6.95 15.24
CA VAL A 14 -3.81 -6.78 14.69
C VAL A 14 -3.92 -5.61 13.70
N SER A 15 -2.87 -4.80 13.52
CA SER A 15 -2.85 -3.69 12.55
C SER A 15 -2.75 -4.13 11.08
N GLY A 16 -2.88 -5.43 10.78
CA GLY A 16 -2.99 -5.98 9.42
C GLY A 16 -4.42 -6.12 8.91
N ILE A 17 -5.39 -5.37 9.43
CA ILE A 17 -6.77 -5.40 8.94
C ILE A 17 -6.83 -4.78 7.55
N SER A 18 -7.39 -5.56 6.62
CA SER A 18 -7.65 -5.22 5.24
C SER A 18 -8.32 -3.85 5.10
N LEU A 19 -7.58 -2.91 4.54
CA LEU A 19 -8.03 -1.55 4.21
C LEU A 19 -8.14 -1.38 2.71
N ALA A 20 -9.13 -2.00 2.15
CA ALA A 20 -9.49 -1.72 0.76
C ALA A 20 -10.33 -0.44 0.60
N GLN A 21 -10.85 0.18 1.66
CA GLN A 21 -11.76 1.34 1.53
C GLN A 21 -11.65 2.45 2.59
N ALA A 22 -10.84 2.33 3.64
CA ALA A 22 -10.57 3.45 4.53
C ALA A 22 -9.09 3.80 4.44
N GLY A 23 -8.77 4.97 3.91
CA GLY A 23 -7.40 5.44 3.75
C GLY A 23 -6.60 5.34 5.04
N ASN A 24 -5.41 4.77 4.92
CA ASN A 24 -4.32 4.83 5.88
C ASN A 24 -4.43 4.00 7.17
N ILE A 25 -4.18 2.71 7.06
CA ILE A 25 -3.59 1.93 8.16
C ILE A 25 -2.32 1.24 7.68
N VAL A 26 -1.23 1.48 8.40
CA VAL A 26 0.09 0.94 8.13
C VAL A 26 0.10 -0.57 8.41
N GLU A 27 0.46 -1.36 7.41
CA GLU A 27 0.83 -2.76 7.61
C GLU A 27 2.03 -2.85 8.57
N ALA A 28 1.96 -3.75 9.55
CA ALA A 28 3.12 -4.11 10.33
C ALA A 28 4.23 -4.65 9.41
N PRO A 29 5.51 -4.32 9.65
CA PRO A 29 6.59 -4.79 8.80
C PRO A 29 6.60 -6.31 8.76
N SER A 30 6.55 -6.87 7.55
CA SER A 30 6.72 -8.29 7.29
C SER A 30 8.01 -8.76 7.94
N THR A 31 7.97 -9.86 8.68
CA THR A 31 9.12 -10.47 9.35
C THR A 31 10.25 -10.90 8.39
N LYS A 32 10.05 -10.74 7.07
CA LYS A 32 11.07 -11.03 6.03
C LYS A 32 12.14 -9.96 5.88
N ASP A 33 11.93 -8.74 6.40
CA ASP A 33 12.88 -7.63 6.29
C ASP A 33 13.65 -7.34 7.60
N LYS A 34 13.79 -8.32 8.48
CA LYS A 34 14.82 -8.17 9.51
C LYS A 34 16.18 -8.19 8.79
N PRO A 35 16.99 -7.09 8.85
CA PRO A 35 18.31 -7.13 8.32
C PRO A 35 19.03 -8.29 9.01
N ASN A 36 19.72 -9.09 8.23
CA ASN A 36 20.61 -10.17 8.69
C ASN A 36 21.86 -9.55 9.38
N THR A 37 21.62 -8.77 10.41
CA THR A 37 22.64 -8.42 11.37
C THR A 37 22.90 -9.73 12.11
N LEU A 38 24.03 -10.34 11.81
CA LEU A 38 24.69 -11.30 12.70
C LEU A 38 24.47 -10.79 14.13
N GLN A 39 23.45 -11.33 14.82
CA GLN A 39 23.24 -11.05 16.23
C GLN A 39 24.49 -11.58 16.91
N ALA A 40 25.37 -10.66 17.30
CA ALA A 40 26.36 -10.95 18.30
C ALA A 40 25.60 -11.61 19.47
N GLN A 41 25.93 -12.86 19.78
CA GLN A 41 25.32 -13.54 20.92
C GLN A 41 25.37 -12.56 22.10
N PRO A 42 24.25 -12.24 22.74
CA PRO A 42 24.27 -11.34 23.88
C PRO A 42 25.27 -11.95 24.88
N LYS A 43 26.22 -11.16 25.33
CA LYS A 43 27.03 -11.53 26.49
C LYS A 43 26.06 -11.96 27.56
N SER A 44 26.09 -13.23 27.98
CA SER A 44 25.15 -13.82 28.92
C SER A 44 25.11 -12.97 30.19
N MET A 45 24.13 -12.08 30.29
CA MET A 45 23.88 -11.43 31.57
C MET A 45 23.41 -12.50 32.56
N PRO A 46 23.80 -12.42 33.83
CA PRO A 46 23.35 -13.39 34.81
C PRO A 46 21.81 -13.33 34.91
N ILE A 47 21.17 -14.49 34.90
CA ILE A 47 19.73 -14.61 35.07
C ILE A 47 19.31 -13.94 36.38
N PRO A 48 18.41 -12.93 36.35
CA PRO A 48 17.97 -12.23 37.54
C PRO A 48 17.33 -13.16 38.56
N ASP A 49 17.50 -12.87 39.84
CA ASP A 49 16.93 -13.69 40.92
C ASP A 49 15.41 -13.71 40.89
N GLU A 50 14.78 -12.64 40.43
CA GLU A 50 13.34 -12.59 40.18
C GLU A 50 12.88 -13.64 39.15
N PHE A 51 13.61 -13.81 38.05
CA PHE A 51 13.28 -14.83 37.05
C PHE A 51 13.57 -16.24 37.58
N LYS A 52 14.64 -16.45 38.37
CA LYS A 52 14.88 -17.72 39.02
C LYS A 52 13.78 -18.11 40.00
N ALA A 53 13.25 -17.14 40.76
CA ALA A 53 12.13 -17.36 41.66
C ALA A 53 10.87 -17.73 40.86
N LYS A 54 10.60 -17.03 39.77
CA LYS A 54 9.49 -17.32 38.86
C LYS A 54 9.60 -18.72 38.23
N LEU A 55 10.79 -19.10 37.76
CA LEU A 55 11.06 -20.44 37.23
C LEU A 55 10.87 -21.54 38.29
N LYS A 56 11.19 -21.26 39.57
CA LYS A 56 10.95 -22.17 40.69
C LYS A 56 9.44 -22.37 40.93
N LEU A 57 8.63 -21.30 40.89
CA LEU A 57 7.18 -21.35 41.00
C LEU A 57 6.57 -22.13 39.83
N ALA A 58 6.99 -21.85 38.59
CA ALA A 58 6.57 -22.56 37.40
C ALA A 58 6.85 -24.08 37.49
N ASN A 59 8.03 -24.46 37.99
CA ASN A 59 8.39 -25.85 38.22
C ASN A 59 7.59 -26.48 39.37
N ALA A 60 7.13 -25.71 40.33
CA ALA A 60 6.26 -26.17 41.40
C ALA A 60 4.78 -26.32 40.97
N GLY A 61 4.46 -25.88 39.77
CA GLY A 61 3.15 -26.05 39.19
C GLY A 61 2.25 -24.80 39.18
N ASP A 62 2.78 -23.65 39.48
CA ASP A 62 2.08 -22.36 39.36
C ASP A 62 1.86 -22.01 37.89
N GLU A 63 0.61 -21.90 37.47
CA GLU A 63 0.23 -21.75 36.05
C GLU A 63 0.53 -20.33 35.54
N GLU A 64 0.36 -19.30 36.35
CA GLU A 64 0.71 -17.93 35.99
C GLU A 64 2.23 -17.80 35.77
N ALA A 65 3.03 -18.38 36.68
CA ALA A 65 4.47 -18.43 36.52
C ALA A 65 4.90 -19.24 35.28
N MET A 66 4.19 -20.32 34.92
CA MET A 66 4.45 -21.08 33.69
C MET A 66 4.20 -20.23 32.44
N VAL A 67 3.10 -19.46 32.40
CA VAL A 67 2.81 -18.53 31.31
C VAL A 67 3.91 -17.50 31.21
N ASP A 68 4.29 -16.86 32.30
CA ASP A 68 5.32 -15.84 32.32
C ASP A 68 6.69 -16.35 31.82
N VAL A 69 7.06 -17.56 32.25
CA VAL A 69 8.30 -18.22 31.78
C VAL A 69 8.20 -18.55 30.29
N GLY A 70 7.03 -19.05 29.83
CA GLY A 70 6.77 -19.30 28.43
C GLY A 70 6.90 -18.03 27.57
N LEU A 71 6.34 -16.92 28.00
CA LEU A 71 6.46 -15.61 27.35
C LEU A 71 7.90 -15.12 27.29
N ALA A 72 8.65 -15.27 28.40
CA ALA A 72 10.07 -14.89 28.42
C ALA A 72 10.92 -15.69 27.40
N TYR A 73 10.60 -16.98 27.19
CA TYR A 73 11.23 -17.77 26.14
C TYR A 73 10.72 -17.43 24.73
N MET A 74 9.46 -17.04 24.58
CA MET A 74 8.89 -16.68 23.29
C MET A 74 9.45 -15.37 22.74
N ASP A 75 9.52 -14.34 23.59
CA ASP A 75 9.93 -13.00 23.18
C ASP A 75 11.43 -12.77 23.36
N GLY A 76 12.08 -13.56 24.21
CA GLY A 76 13.43 -13.32 24.68
C GLY A 76 13.47 -12.17 25.69
N THR A 77 14.61 -12.06 26.38
CA THR A 77 14.89 -10.96 27.31
C THR A 77 16.36 -10.59 27.20
N GLU A 78 16.81 -9.55 27.91
CA GLU A 78 18.23 -9.18 27.93
C GLU A 78 19.16 -10.30 28.42
N PHE A 79 18.63 -11.25 29.21
CA PHE A 79 19.37 -12.38 29.80
C PHE A 79 18.95 -13.75 29.25
N LEU A 80 17.91 -13.83 28.41
CA LEU A 80 17.35 -15.06 27.86
C LEU A 80 17.15 -14.93 26.35
N ALA A 81 17.78 -15.80 25.59
CA ALA A 81 17.54 -15.86 24.14
C ALA A 81 16.16 -16.43 23.82
N VAL A 82 15.57 -15.99 22.72
CA VAL A 82 14.33 -16.57 22.18
C VAL A 82 14.50 -18.09 22.03
N ASN A 83 13.57 -18.85 22.58
CA ASN A 83 13.50 -20.29 22.48
C ASN A 83 12.05 -20.78 22.38
N GLU A 84 11.55 -20.83 21.17
CA GLU A 84 10.17 -21.23 20.87
C GLU A 84 9.82 -22.65 21.34
N GLN A 85 10.81 -23.56 21.39
CA GLN A 85 10.58 -24.93 21.87
C GLN A 85 10.31 -24.96 23.38
N GLU A 86 11.08 -24.19 24.16
CA GLU A 86 10.82 -24.05 25.59
C GLU A 86 9.52 -23.27 25.85
N ALA A 87 9.21 -22.22 25.08
CA ALA A 87 7.93 -21.52 25.14
C ALA A 87 6.77 -22.50 24.92
N TYR A 88 6.85 -23.31 23.86
CA TYR A 88 5.84 -24.32 23.55
C TYR A 88 5.66 -25.32 24.70
N ARG A 89 6.76 -25.82 25.31
CA ARG A 89 6.70 -26.75 26.43
C ARG A 89 5.98 -26.15 27.65
N TRP A 90 6.24 -24.89 27.96
CA TRP A 90 5.62 -24.23 29.10
C TRP A 90 4.12 -23.99 28.84
N PHE A 91 3.75 -23.42 27.70
CA PHE A 91 2.36 -23.21 27.35
C PHE A 91 1.58 -24.55 27.26
N LYS A 92 2.21 -25.61 26.74
CA LYS A 92 1.59 -26.94 26.68
C LYS A 92 1.31 -27.51 28.09
N LYS A 93 2.19 -27.30 29.06
CA LYS A 93 1.94 -27.70 30.46
C LYS A 93 0.72 -26.98 31.04
N VAL A 94 0.52 -25.70 30.70
CA VAL A 94 -0.65 -24.92 31.13
C VAL A 94 -1.91 -25.46 30.47
N ALA A 95 -1.88 -25.62 29.14
CA ALA A 95 -2.98 -26.14 28.36
C ALA A 95 -3.42 -27.57 28.76
N ASP A 96 -2.46 -28.44 29.17
CA ASP A 96 -2.74 -29.81 29.65
C ASP A 96 -3.44 -29.84 31.00
N ARG A 97 -3.51 -28.71 31.69
CA ARG A 97 -4.28 -28.52 32.94
C ARG A 97 -5.65 -27.91 32.70
N ASP A 98 -6.09 -27.92 31.47
CA ASP A 98 -7.36 -27.36 31.02
C ASP A 98 -7.51 -25.84 31.18
N ASN A 99 -6.39 -25.13 31.33
CA ASN A 99 -6.32 -23.70 31.41
C ASN A 99 -6.24 -23.06 30.02
N THR A 100 -7.17 -22.15 29.72
CA THR A 100 -7.32 -21.49 28.41
C THR A 100 -6.20 -20.53 28.05
N ASP A 101 -5.46 -19.99 29.03
CA ASP A 101 -4.24 -19.21 28.76
C ASP A 101 -3.22 -20.04 27.98
N GLY A 102 -3.08 -21.34 28.32
CA GLY A 102 -2.23 -22.24 27.58
C GLY A 102 -2.69 -22.45 26.14
N ASP A 103 -4.00 -22.55 25.91
CA ASP A 103 -4.58 -22.64 24.57
C ASP A 103 -4.30 -21.39 23.75
N TYR A 104 -4.52 -20.22 24.35
CA TYR A 104 -4.29 -18.94 23.70
C TYR A 104 -2.81 -18.73 23.29
N TYR A 105 -1.88 -18.95 24.24
CA TYR A 105 -0.45 -18.73 23.95
C TYR A 105 0.15 -19.79 23.03
N LEU A 106 -0.34 -21.03 23.03
CA LEU A 106 0.03 -22.03 22.02
C LEU A 106 -0.46 -21.61 20.64
N GLY A 107 -1.71 -21.16 20.54
CA GLY A 107 -2.27 -20.65 19.31
C GLY A 107 -1.43 -19.49 18.76
N MET A 108 -1.08 -18.51 19.61
CA MET A 108 -0.26 -17.35 19.25
C MET A 108 1.15 -17.75 18.80
N LEU A 109 1.82 -18.64 19.54
CA LEU A 109 3.15 -19.14 19.17
C LEU A 109 3.14 -19.85 17.81
N LEU A 110 2.14 -20.69 17.56
CA LEU A 110 2.01 -21.43 16.31
C LEU A 110 1.62 -20.51 15.14
N GLN A 111 0.82 -19.49 15.39
CA GLN A 111 0.50 -18.45 14.40
C GLN A 111 1.76 -17.68 13.99
N ASN A 112 2.64 -17.32 14.94
CA ASN A 112 3.93 -16.69 14.67
C ASN A 112 4.86 -17.57 13.83
N GLN A 113 4.70 -18.91 13.93
CA GLN A 113 5.41 -19.90 13.12
C GLN A 113 4.73 -20.18 11.77
N GLU A 114 3.70 -19.43 11.40
CA GLU A 114 2.88 -19.65 10.20
C GLU A 114 2.18 -21.02 10.16
N LYS A 115 2.08 -21.72 11.31
CA LYS A 115 1.39 -22.99 11.47
C LYS A 115 -0.11 -22.81 11.76
N TYR A 116 -0.78 -22.08 10.89
CA TYR A 116 -2.11 -21.52 11.10
C TYR A 116 -3.19 -22.55 11.43
N ARG A 117 -3.17 -23.74 10.79
CA ARG A 117 -4.14 -24.80 11.11
C ARG A 117 -3.97 -25.37 12.52
N GLN A 118 -2.73 -25.41 13.02
CA GLN A 118 -2.49 -25.85 14.39
C GLN A 118 -2.83 -24.75 15.40
N ALA A 119 -2.56 -23.50 15.07
CA ALA A 119 -2.98 -22.35 15.87
C ALA A 119 -4.50 -22.32 16.03
N GLU A 120 -5.24 -22.51 14.96
CA GLU A 120 -6.70 -22.56 14.95
C GLU A 120 -7.23 -23.65 15.91
N GLN A 121 -6.66 -24.85 15.93
CA GLN A 121 -7.09 -25.92 16.83
C GLN A 121 -6.97 -25.53 18.32
N TRP A 122 -5.89 -24.84 18.68
CA TRP A 122 -5.68 -24.38 20.05
C TRP A 122 -6.61 -23.23 20.41
N TYR A 123 -6.75 -22.23 19.53
CA TYR A 123 -7.69 -21.15 19.74
C TYR A 123 -9.13 -21.64 19.84
N ARG A 124 -9.53 -22.58 18.97
CA ARG A 124 -10.87 -23.20 19.02
C ARG A 124 -11.12 -23.88 20.36
N ARG A 125 -10.15 -24.66 20.86
CA ARG A 125 -10.27 -25.32 22.15
C ARG A 125 -10.53 -24.35 23.31
N GLY A 126 -9.80 -23.26 23.36
CA GLY A 126 -10.02 -22.21 24.37
C GLY A 126 -11.31 -21.42 24.13
N ALA A 127 -11.64 -21.12 22.89
CA ALA A 127 -12.87 -20.40 22.54
C ALA A 127 -14.14 -21.17 22.90
N GLU A 128 -14.16 -22.49 22.66
CA GLU A 128 -15.28 -23.38 23.04
C GLU A 128 -15.45 -23.52 24.55
N LYS A 129 -14.40 -23.22 25.35
CA LYS A 129 -14.47 -23.11 26.80
C LYS A 129 -14.92 -21.71 27.29
N GLY A 130 -15.14 -20.80 26.34
CA GLY A 130 -15.61 -19.45 26.64
C GLY A 130 -14.51 -18.42 26.84
N ASP A 131 -13.26 -18.70 26.53
CA ASP A 131 -12.17 -17.72 26.66
C ASP A 131 -12.27 -16.61 25.62
N ALA A 132 -12.40 -15.35 26.09
CA ALA A 132 -12.63 -14.19 25.23
C ALA A 132 -11.45 -13.89 24.29
N TYR A 133 -10.21 -14.16 24.70
CA TYR A 133 -9.02 -13.96 23.84
C TYR A 133 -8.96 -14.99 22.74
N CYS A 134 -9.26 -16.25 23.03
CA CYS A 134 -9.37 -17.29 22.03
C CYS A 134 -10.55 -17.06 21.06
N GLN A 135 -11.71 -16.60 21.57
CA GLN A 135 -12.86 -16.23 20.74
C GLN A 135 -12.52 -15.08 19.81
N TYR A 136 -11.86 -14.04 20.31
CA TYR A 136 -11.38 -12.95 19.47
C TYR A 136 -10.38 -13.44 18.41
N ALA A 137 -9.43 -14.29 18.77
CA ALA A 137 -8.50 -14.90 17.81
C ALA A 137 -9.21 -15.75 16.74
N MET A 138 -10.24 -16.53 17.12
CA MET A 138 -11.07 -17.26 16.14
C MET A 138 -11.80 -16.30 15.19
N GLY A 139 -12.37 -15.22 15.69
CA GLY A 139 -12.97 -14.16 14.88
C GLY A 139 -11.99 -13.64 13.85
N TYR A 140 -10.78 -13.31 14.27
CA TYR A 140 -9.71 -12.82 13.39
C TYR A 140 -9.30 -13.86 12.30
N LEU A 141 -9.15 -15.12 12.67
CA LEU A 141 -8.81 -16.17 11.69
C LEU A 141 -9.91 -16.30 10.62
N TYR A 142 -11.18 -16.31 10.99
CA TYR A 142 -12.29 -16.36 10.06
C TYR A 142 -12.48 -15.10 9.22
N GLU A 143 -12.20 -13.93 9.78
CA GLU A 143 -12.25 -12.67 9.04
C GLU A 143 -11.22 -12.64 7.90
N HIS A 144 -10.01 -13.15 8.15
CA HIS A 144 -8.91 -13.06 7.19
C HIS A 144 -8.66 -14.36 6.41
N GLY A 145 -9.36 -15.45 6.71
CA GLY A 145 -9.14 -16.75 6.06
C GLY A 145 -7.78 -17.37 6.41
N ILE A 146 -7.29 -17.14 7.63
CA ILE A 146 -5.98 -17.60 8.09
C ILE A 146 -6.10 -18.98 8.71
N GLY A 147 -5.60 -20.02 8.03
CA GLY A 147 -5.70 -21.43 8.47
C GLY A 147 -7.09 -22.04 8.34
N VAL A 148 -8.11 -21.24 8.04
CA VAL A 148 -9.51 -21.57 7.81
C VAL A 148 -10.01 -20.91 6.53
N GLU A 149 -11.14 -21.36 5.99
CA GLU A 149 -11.83 -20.62 4.92
C GLU A 149 -12.43 -19.32 5.48
N GLN A 150 -12.25 -18.21 4.74
CA GLN A 150 -12.79 -16.91 5.14
C GLN A 150 -14.31 -16.97 5.31
N ASN A 151 -14.81 -16.53 6.46
CA ASN A 151 -16.23 -16.50 6.75
C ASN A 151 -16.61 -15.37 7.72
N LEU A 152 -17.02 -14.23 7.13
CA LEU A 152 -17.36 -13.03 7.90
C LEU A 152 -18.54 -13.23 8.88
N LYS A 153 -19.48 -14.13 8.59
CA LYS A 153 -20.57 -14.43 9.52
C LYS A 153 -20.06 -15.19 10.77
N GLN A 154 -19.16 -16.15 10.57
CA GLN A 154 -18.53 -16.84 11.69
C GLN A 154 -17.57 -15.91 12.46
N ALA A 155 -16.82 -15.05 11.77
CA ALA A 155 -16.00 -14.03 12.40
C ALA A 155 -16.83 -13.14 13.32
N LYS A 156 -17.97 -12.62 12.82
CA LYS A 156 -18.92 -11.80 13.60
C LYS A 156 -19.44 -12.53 14.83
N ALA A 157 -19.78 -13.82 14.71
CA ALA A 157 -20.27 -14.61 15.83
C ALA A 157 -19.22 -14.74 16.94
N TRP A 158 -17.98 -15.10 16.60
CA TRP A 158 -16.90 -15.21 17.56
C TRP A 158 -16.51 -13.86 18.19
N TYR A 159 -16.49 -12.79 17.39
CA TYR A 159 -16.27 -11.43 17.94
C TYR A 159 -17.38 -11.02 18.89
N ALA A 160 -18.64 -11.36 18.60
CA ALA A 160 -19.75 -11.03 19.48
C ALA A 160 -19.61 -11.73 20.85
N GLU A 161 -19.26 -13.03 20.87
CA GLU A 161 -19.04 -13.75 22.13
C GLU A 161 -17.91 -13.12 22.98
N ALA A 162 -16.79 -12.74 22.35
CA ALA A 162 -15.70 -12.07 23.04
C ALA A 162 -16.07 -10.65 23.48
N ALA A 163 -16.82 -9.90 22.67
CA ALA A 163 -17.22 -8.51 22.94
C ALA A 163 -18.19 -8.41 24.12
N GLU A 164 -19.10 -9.37 24.28
CA GLU A 164 -20.00 -9.43 25.44
C GLU A 164 -19.26 -9.73 26.75
N GLN A 165 -18.07 -10.31 26.68
CA GLN A 165 -17.15 -10.50 27.80
C GLN A 165 -16.20 -9.31 28.02
N GLU A 166 -16.57 -8.12 27.53
CA GLU A 166 -15.81 -6.88 27.66
C GLU A 166 -14.38 -6.93 27.02
N HIS A 167 -14.16 -7.82 26.02
CA HIS A 167 -12.90 -7.83 25.27
C HIS A 167 -12.84 -6.61 24.34
N ALA A 168 -12.02 -5.61 24.69
CA ALA A 168 -12.00 -4.29 24.08
C ALA A 168 -11.82 -4.31 22.55
N ASN A 169 -10.89 -5.14 22.03
CA ASN A 169 -10.65 -5.26 20.60
C ASN A 169 -11.79 -5.98 19.86
N ALA A 170 -12.49 -6.92 20.54
CA ALA A 170 -13.66 -7.56 19.97
C ALA A 170 -14.84 -6.58 19.87
N GLN A 171 -15.02 -5.72 20.88
CA GLN A 171 -15.99 -4.62 20.81
C GLN A 171 -15.68 -3.66 19.66
N PHE A 172 -14.40 -3.33 19.43
CA PHE A 172 -13.99 -2.52 18.29
C PHE A 172 -14.30 -3.23 16.96
N ALA A 173 -13.95 -4.51 16.84
CA ALA A 173 -14.26 -5.33 15.66
C ALA A 173 -15.77 -5.39 15.38
N MET A 174 -16.61 -5.56 16.43
CA MET A 174 -18.07 -5.50 16.27
C MET A 174 -18.55 -4.15 15.78
N GLY A 175 -17.94 -3.06 16.25
CA GLY A 175 -18.20 -1.72 15.73
C GLY A 175 -17.93 -1.63 14.22
N LEU A 176 -16.76 -2.11 13.75
CA LEU A 176 -16.42 -2.17 12.33
C LEU A 176 -17.40 -3.05 11.54
N PHE A 177 -17.74 -4.22 12.05
CA PHE A 177 -18.64 -5.15 11.38
C PHE A 177 -20.04 -4.58 11.16
N TYR A 178 -20.56 -3.81 12.09
CA TYR A 178 -21.83 -3.12 11.92
C TYR A 178 -21.71 -1.85 11.09
N HIS A 179 -20.60 -1.12 11.18
CA HIS A 179 -20.36 0.09 10.41
C HIS A 179 -20.24 -0.22 8.90
N ASP A 180 -19.47 -1.25 8.54
CA ASP A 180 -19.17 -1.60 7.15
C ASP A 180 -20.09 -2.70 6.59
N GLY A 181 -21.02 -3.23 7.39
CA GLY A 181 -21.93 -4.32 6.99
C GLY A 181 -21.22 -5.67 6.80
N LEU A 182 -20.10 -5.90 7.49
CA LEU A 182 -19.34 -7.14 7.38
C LEU A 182 -20.11 -8.32 8.00
N GLY A 183 -20.32 -9.37 7.21
CA GLY A 183 -21.10 -10.54 7.66
C GLY A 183 -22.58 -10.27 7.92
N GLY A 184 -23.13 -9.13 7.45
CA GLY A 184 -24.54 -8.76 7.59
C GLY A 184 -24.83 -7.39 7.00
N ASP A 185 -25.88 -6.74 7.49
CA ASP A 185 -26.29 -5.41 7.06
C ASP A 185 -25.53 -4.32 7.85
N ILE A 186 -25.38 -3.13 7.25
CA ILE A 186 -24.92 -1.92 7.92
C ILE A 186 -25.92 -1.50 8.99
N ASP A 187 -25.43 -1.20 10.20
CA ASP A 187 -26.22 -0.72 11.31
C ASP A 187 -25.38 0.29 12.14
N TYR A 188 -25.44 1.55 11.75
CA TYR A 188 -24.65 2.61 12.38
C TYR A 188 -25.01 2.82 13.87
N GLN A 189 -26.24 2.52 14.29
CA GLN A 189 -26.63 2.62 15.70
C GLN A 189 -25.85 1.61 16.55
N LYS A 190 -25.84 0.33 16.09
CA LYS A 190 -25.07 -0.72 16.79
C LYS A 190 -23.57 -0.48 16.65
N ALA A 191 -23.08 0.02 15.51
CA ALA A 191 -21.68 0.38 15.35
C ALA A 191 -21.25 1.38 16.43
N ARG A 192 -22.07 2.44 16.65
CA ARG A 192 -21.81 3.44 17.67
C ARG A 192 -21.77 2.83 19.06
N GLU A 193 -22.78 2.03 19.45
CA GLU A 193 -22.84 1.38 20.75
C GLU A 193 -21.59 0.55 21.06
N TRP A 194 -21.12 -0.22 20.06
CA TRP A 194 -19.91 -1.02 20.20
C TRP A 194 -18.65 -0.18 20.27
N TYR A 195 -18.56 0.89 19.46
CA TYR A 195 -17.43 1.82 19.57
C TYR A 195 -17.41 2.55 20.91
N GLU A 196 -18.57 2.95 21.46
CA GLU A 196 -18.68 3.56 22.79
C GLU A 196 -18.17 2.61 23.89
N ARG A 197 -18.57 1.33 23.87
CA ARG A 197 -18.05 0.31 24.79
C ARG A 197 -16.53 0.14 24.64
N SER A 198 -16.05 0.02 23.43
CA SER A 198 -14.62 -0.14 23.15
C SER A 198 -13.80 1.11 23.54
N ALA A 199 -14.34 2.30 23.32
CA ALA A 199 -13.75 3.57 23.74
C ALA A 199 -13.65 3.66 25.26
N GLY A 200 -14.67 3.20 25.99
CA GLY A 200 -14.66 3.05 27.46
C GLY A 200 -13.54 2.13 27.95
N ASN A 201 -13.14 1.17 27.14
CA ASN A 201 -12.00 0.27 27.39
C ASN A 201 -10.65 0.82 26.82
N ASN A 202 -10.57 2.13 26.60
CA ASN A 202 -9.36 2.85 26.15
C ASN A 202 -8.81 2.44 24.76
N ILE A 203 -9.66 2.03 23.82
CA ILE A 203 -9.26 1.79 22.43
C ILE A 203 -9.33 3.10 21.65
N ALA A 204 -8.18 3.72 21.40
CA ALA A 204 -8.08 5.00 20.69
C ALA A 204 -8.68 4.96 19.27
N ALA A 205 -8.62 3.82 18.59
CA ALA A 205 -9.23 3.62 17.28
C ALA A 205 -10.77 3.72 17.34
N ALA A 206 -11.39 3.21 18.41
CA ALA A 206 -12.84 3.33 18.60
C ALA A 206 -13.25 4.80 18.82
N VAL A 207 -12.48 5.56 19.61
CA VAL A 207 -12.71 7.00 19.80
C VAL A 207 -12.58 7.76 18.47
N ASN A 208 -11.58 7.40 17.66
CA ASN A 208 -11.42 7.98 16.30
C ASN A 208 -12.62 7.67 15.41
N ASN A 209 -13.13 6.43 15.41
CA ASN A 209 -14.26 6.06 14.57
C ASN A 209 -15.57 6.71 15.04
N LEU A 210 -15.77 6.89 16.34
CA LEU A 210 -16.85 7.72 16.86
C LEU A 210 -16.76 9.16 16.34
N ALA A 211 -15.55 9.73 16.29
CA ALA A 211 -15.36 11.06 15.72
C ALA A 211 -15.80 11.12 14.25
N VAL A 212 -15.41 10.12 13.43
CA VAL A 212 -15.85 9.99 12.02
C VAL A 212 -17.38 9.93 11.93
N MET A 213 -18.03 9.15 12.80
CA MET A 213 -19.50 9.03 12.80
C MET A 213 -20.18 10.37 13.09
N TYR A 214 -19.68 11.17 14.04
CA TYR A 214 -20.20 12.52 14.32
C TYR A 214 -19.90 13.51 13.19
N GLU A 215 -18.75 13.37 12.51
CA GLU A 215 -18.39 14.21 11.36
C GLU A 215 -19.33 13.96 10.17
N ASN A 216 -19.62 12.68 9.86
CA ASN A 216 -20.40 12.27 8.70
C ASN A 216 -21.92 12.21 8.98
N GLY A 217 -22.35 12.19 10.25
CA GLY A 217 -23.77 11.96 10.59
C GLY A 217 -24.17 10.48 10.46
N GLU A 218 -23.25 9.54 10.71
CA GLU A 218 -23.51 8.10 10.61
C GLU A 218 -24.13 7.58 11.92
N GLY A 219 -25.44 7.34 11.93
CA GLY A 219 -26.20 6.91 13.13
C GLY A 219 -26.36 7.97 14.22
N VAL A 220 -25.95 9.20 13.97
CA VAL A 220 -26.07 10.39 14.82
C VAL A 220 -26.31 11.62 13.96
N GLU A 221 -26.86 12.69 14.55
CA GLU A 221 -26.84 13.99 13.88
C GLU A 221 -25.39 14.49 13.74
N PRO A 222 -25.00 15.07 12.58
CA PRO A 222 -23.66 15.60 12.39
C PRO A 222 -23.33 16.67 13.45
N ASP A 223 -22.21 16.49 14.13
CA ASP A 223 -21.71 17.41 15.15
C ASP A 223 -20.19 17.60 15.03
N ALA A 224 -19.79 18.68 14.37
CA ALA A 224 -18.39 18.98 14.11
C ALA A 224 -17.58 19.29 15.40
N GLU A 225 -18.22 19.88 16.42
CA GLU A 225 -17.56 20.16 17.71
C GLU A 225 -17.26 18.86 18.47
N MET A 226 -18.25 17.96 18.51
CA MET A 226 -18.07 16.63 19.09
C MET A 226 -17.03 15.80 18.31
N ALA A 227 -17.06 15.81 16.99
CA ALA A 227 -16.08 15.12 16.17
C ALA A 227 -14.64 15.58 16.49
N ILE A 228 -14.39 16.89 16.52
CA ILE A 228 -13.09 17.46 16.85
C ILE A 228 -12.67 17.12 18.28
N TYR A 229 -13.61 17.16 19.24
CA TYR A 229 -13.33 16.76 20.62
C TYR A 229 -12.85 15.30 20.70
N LEU A 230 -13.54 14.38 20.01
CA LEU A 230 -13.21 12.96 19.96
C LEU A 230 -11.91 12.70 19.21
N TYR A 231 -11.67 13.35 18.07
CA TYR A 231 -10.38 13.24 17.36
C TYR A 231 -9.22 13.69 18.25
N ARG A 232 -9.38 14.80 19.00
CA ARG A 232 -8.35 15.26 19.94
C ARG A 232 -8.12 14.28 21.06
N GLN A 233 -9.19 13.67 21.59
CA GLN A 233 -9.08 12.61 22.60
C GLN A 233 -8.31 11.41 22.05
N ALA A 234 -8.69 10.87 20.89
CA ALA A 234 -8.02 9.75 20.23
C ALA A 234 -6.54 10.05 19.92
N ALA A 235 -6.26 11.26 19.43
CA ALA A 235 -4.88 11.71 19.14
C ALA A 235 -4.01 11.80 20.40
N ASN A 236 -4.57 12.23 21.53
CA ASN A 236 -3.89 12.23 22.82
C ASN A 236 -3.68 10.82 23.39
N MET A 237 -4.58 9.89 23.10
CA MET A 237 -4.44 8.47 23.42
C MET A 237 -3.41 7.76 22.54
N GLY A 238 -2.87 8.44 21.53
CA GLY A 238 -1.80 7.92 20.68
C GLY A 238 -2.23 7.43 19.29
N SER A 239 -3.50 7.57 18.90
CA SER A 239 -3.94 7.19 17.55
C SER A 239 -3.23 8.04 16.50
N ALA A 240 -2.39 7.40 15.66
CA ALA A 240 -1.69 8.08 14.57
C ALA A 240 -2.67 8.65 13.53
N THR A 241 -3.77 7.94 13.24
CA THR A 241 -4.82 8.41 12.34
C THR A 241 -5.50 9.66 12.88
N ALA A 242 -5.89 9.66 14.17
CA ALA A 242 -6.49 10.83 14.78
C ALA A 242 -5.50 12.02 14.87
N GLN A 243 -4.21 11.76 15.03
CA GLN A 243 -3.17 12.79 14.98
C GLN A 243 -3.07 13.40 13.58
N VAL A 244 -3.18 12.60 12.51
CA VAL A 244 -3.25 13.13 11.12
C VAL A 244 -4.51 13.97 10.96
N ASN A 245 -5.68 13.47 11.33
CA ASN A 245 -6.95 14.20 11.23
C ASN A 245 -6.88 15.56 11.96
N MET A 246 -6.31 15.58 13.17
CA MET A 246 -6.08 16.84 13.88
C MET A 246 -5.12 17.78 13.14
N GLY A 247 -4.09 17.21 12.50
CA GLY A 247 -3.18 17.97 11.64
C GLY A 247 -3.91 18.60 10.45
N ASP A 248 -4.77 17.84 9.78
CA ASP A 248 -5.56 18.28 8.62
C ASP A 248 -6.54 19.39 9.02
N PHE A 249 -7.26 19.25 10.15
CA PHE A 249 -8.15 20.29 10.67
C PHE A 249 -7.42 21.60 10.96
N TYR A 250 -6.21 21.53 11.54
CA TYR A 250 -5.42 22.73 11.73
C TYR A 250 -4.80 23.27 10.45
N GLN A 251 -4.51 22.42 9.46
CA GLN A 251 -3.93 22.86 8.18
C GLN A 251 -4.95 23.59 7.30
N GLU A 252 -6.17 23.09 7.26
CA GLU A 252 -7.25 23.61 6.41
C GLU A 252 -8.10 24.66 7.11
N GLY A 253 -8.24 24.55 8.42
CA GLY A 253 -9.26 25.24 9.23
C GLY A 253 -10.58 24.49 9.16
N HIS A 254 -11.38 24.62 10.20
CA HIS A 254 -12.72 24.05 10.30
C HIS A 254 -13.63 25.00 11.07
N SER A 255 -14.96 24.80 11.03
CA SER A 255 -15.92 25.66 11.75
C SER A 255 -15.59 25.90 13.22
N ALA A 256 -14.99 24.91 13.89
CA ALA A 256 -14.60 24.97 15.31
C ALA A 256 -13.08 25.03 15.55
N ILE A 257 -12.26 25.06 14.49
CA ILE A 257 -10.79 25.19 14.59
C ILE A 257 -10.27 26.20 13.57
N GLU A 258 -9.61 27.26 14.07
CA GLU A 258 -8.92 28.19 13.21
C GLU A 258 -7.69 27.53 12.56
N LYS A 259 -7.44 27.89 11.29
CA LYS A 259 -6.25 27.45 10.55
C LYS A 259 -4.98 27.80 11.30
N ASN A 260 -4.14 26.80 11.56
CA ASN A 260 -2.88 26.98 12.26
C ASN A 260 -1.85 25.91 11.81
N SER A 261 -1.05 26.25 10.81
CA SER A 261 -0.08 25.30 10.24
C SER A 261 1.01 24.86 11.23
N TYR A 262 1.30 25.62 12.30
CA TYR A 262 2.21 25.17 13.36
C TYR A 262 1.60 24.06 14.20
N GLN A 263 0.32 24.16 14.54
CA GLN A 263 -0.41 23.11 15.23
C GLN A 263 -0.57 21.88 14.32
N ALA A 264 -0.83 22.07 13.03
CA ALA A 264 -0.85 20.98 12.06
C ALA A 264 0.48 20.21 12.07
N MET A 265 1.60 20.92 11.97
CA MET A 265 2.94 20.32 12.00
C MET A 265 3.23 19.59 13.32
N TYR A 266 2.75 20.09 14.46
CA TYR A 266 2.89 19.41 15.75
C TYR A 266 2.23 18.03 15.71
N TRP A 267 0.99 17.94 15.22
CA TRP A 267 0.25 16.70 15.16
C TRP A 267 0.83 15.73 14.11
N TYR A 268 1.18 16.22 12.92
CA TYR A 268 1.83 15.39 11.91
C TYR A 268 3.15 14.78 12.41
N LYS A 269 3.98 15.54 13.14
CA LYS A 269 5.23 15.01 13.69
C LYS A 269 4.99 13.86 14.68
N ARG A 270 3.96 13.95 15.52
CA ARG A 270 3.59 12.87 16.43
C ARG A 270 3.15 11.60 15.68
N ALA A 271 2.34 11.74 14.64
CA ALA A 271 1.92 10.61 13.82
C ALA A 271 3.10 10.01 13.02
N ALA A 272 3.99 10.85 12.48
CA ALA A 272 5.15 10.42 11.72
C ALA A 272 6.17 9.64 12.56
N GLN A 273 6.26 9.91 13.87
CA GLN A 273 7.07 9.11 14.81
C GLN A 273 6.58 7.66 14.93
N GLN A 274 5.32 7.41 14.59
CA GLN A 274 4.72 6.08 14.52
C GLN A 274 4.76 5.49 13.09
N ASN A 275 5.62 6.03 12.22
CA ASN A 275 5.76 5.65 10.80
C ASN A 275 4.49 5.85 9.97
N ASN A 276 3.55 6.71 10.38
CA ASN A 276 2.36 7.00 9.60
C ASN A 276 2.75 7.71 8.28
N ILE A 277 2.44 7.08 7.16
CA ILE A 277 2.82 7.53 5.82
C ILE A 277 2.14 8.86 5.46
N ALA A 278 0.86 9.03 5.79
CA ALA A 278 0.13 10.26 5.50
C ALA A 278 0.75 11.46 6.21
N ALA A 279 1.14 11.28 7.47
CA ALA A 279 1.84 12.30 8.24
C ALA A 279 3.22 12.63 7.65
N GLN A 280 3.99 11.62 7.24
CA GLN A 280 5.29 11.84 6.60
C GLN A 280 5.15 12.61 5.29
N LEU A 281 4.14 12.28 4.46
CA LEU A 281 3.80 13.02 3.24
C LEU A 281 3.36 14.46 3.55
N ALA A 282 2.52 14.66 4.56
CA ALA A 282 2.07 16.00 4.96
C ALA A 282 3.25 16.89 5.39
N ILE A 283 4.19 16.34 6.19
CA ILE A 283 5.40 17.03 6.59
C ILE A 283 6.29 17.35 5.38
N ALA A 284 6.49 16.40 4.47
CA ALA A 284 7.27 16.60 3.26
C ALA A 284 6.69 17.75 2.40
N LYS A 285 5.37 17.73 2.18
CA LYS A 285 4.65 18.80 1.47
C LYS A 285 4.77 20.15 2.19
N ALA A 286 4.68 20.16 3.53
CA ALA A 286 4.81 21.38 4.32
C ALA A 286 6.20 22.02 4.15
N TYR A 287 7.28 21.25 4.15
CA TYR A 287 8.63 21.75 3.86
C TYR A 287 8.82 22.13 2.38
N GLU A 288 8.22 21.39 1.44
CA GLU A 288 8.28 21.73 0.00
C GLU A 288 7.61 23.08 -0.29
N GLN A 289 6.52 23.40 0.40
CA GLN A 289 5.71 24.59 0.18
C GLN A 289 6.04 25.76 1.13
N GLY A 290 6.55 25.46 2.32
CA GLY A 290 6.78 26.44 3.39
C GLY A 290 5.54 26.66 4.27
N ASN A 291 4.68 25.65 4.44
CA ASN A 291 3.44 25.73 5.21
C ASN A 291 3.68 25.33 6.68
N GLY A 292 3.59 26.29 7.60
CA GLY A 292 3.84 26.07 9.03
C GLY A 292 5.30 25.82 9.41
N VAL A 293 6.19 25.82 8.43
CA VAL A 293 7.65 25.73 8.56
C VAL A 293 8.29 26.56 7.44
N GLY A 294 9.55 26.93 7.60
CA GLY A 294 10.33 27.54 6.49
C GLY A 294 10.43 26.54 5.34
N LYS A 295 10.31 27.03 4.09
CA LYS A 295 10.52 26.19 2.91
C LYS A 295 11.92 25.60 2.92
N ASP A 296 12.02 24.27 2.89
CA ASP A 296 13.28 23.53 2.88
C ASP A 296 13.13 22.24 2.05
N LEU A 297 13.68 22.26 0.85
CA LEU A 297 13.61 21.13 -0.06
C LEU A 297 14.47 19.95 0.39
N SER A 298 15.50 20.18 1.21
CA SER A 298 16.34 19.09 1.76
C SER A 298 15.57 18.30 2.81
N GLU A 299 14.88 19.00 3.72
CA GLU A 299 13.97 18.36 4.67
C GLU A 299 12.80 17.67 3.94
N ALA A 300 12.21 18.31 2.92
CA ALA A 300 11.15 17.70 2.12
C ALA A 300 11.61 16.37 1.50
N PHE A 301 12.83 16.33 0.92
CA PHE A 301 13.40 15.11 0.36
C PHE A 301 13.53 14.00 1.41
N LEU A 302 14.08 14.30 2.58
CA LEU A 302 14.26 13.31 3.65
C LEU A 302 12.92 12.72 4.12
N TRP A 303 11.87 13.54 4.22
CA TRP A 303 10.54 13.06 4.59
C TRP A 303 9.87 12.25 3.47
N TYR A 304 10.02 12.66 2.20
CA TYR A 304 9.58 11.83 1.07
C TYR A 304 10.33 10.49 1.03
N GLU A 305 11.65 10.48 1.28
CA GLU A 305 12.43 9.24 1.31
C GLU A 305 11.95 8.29 2.41
N ARG A 306 11.66 8.81 3.62
CA ARG A 306 11.09 8.00 4.72
C ARG A 306 9.72 7.42 4.34
N ALA A 307 8.84 8.22 3.75
CA ALA A 307 7.54 7.74 3.31
C ALA A 307 7.66 6.70 2.19
N ALA A 308 8.62 6.85 1.27
CA ALA A 308 8.90 5.89 0.21
C ALA A 308 9.46 4.56 0.74
N GLN A 309 10.34 4.61 1.76
CA GLN A 309 10.82 3.42 2.47
C GLN A 309 9.68 2.66 3.15
N ASN A 310 8.64 3.37 3.58
CA ASN A 310 7.39 2.80 4.08
C ASN A 310 6.39 2.44 2.96
N LYS A 311 6.89 2.22 1.72
CA LYS A 311 6.13 1.78 0.54
C LYS A 311 5.11 2.79 0.00
N SER A 312 5.25 4.08 0.28
CA SER A 312 4.42 5.12 -0.34
C SER A 312 4.79 5.30 -1.81
N GLN A 313 3.88 4.97 -2.70
CA GLN A 313 4.03 5.18 -4.15
C GLN A 313 4.18 6.68 -4.48
N GLU A 314 3.35 7.54 -3.87
CA GLU A 314 3.40 8.99 -4.05
C GLU A 314 4.77 9.56 -3.65
N ALA A 315 5.27 9.16 -2.49
CA ALA A 315 6.57 9.61 -2.00
C ALA A 315 7.71 9.11 -2.90
N GLY A 316 7.65 7.86 -3.35
CA GLY A 316 8.64 7.29 -4.26
C GLY A 316 8.71 8.05 -5.60
N MET A 317 7.56 8.45 -6.16
CA MET A 317 7.49 9.32 -7.33
C MET A 317 8.15 10.68 -7.08
N LYS A 318 7.95 11.26 -5.90
CA LYS A 318 8.59 12.52 -5.49
C LYS A 318 10.10 12.35 -5.33
N VAL A 319 10.58 11.30 -4.69
CA VAL A 319 12.02 11.00 -4.59
C VAL A 319 12.66 10.88 -5.97
N ALA A 320 12.01 10.18 -6.91
CA ALA A 320 12.46 10.09 -8.29
C ALA A 320 12.52 11.46 -8.97
N GLU A 321 11.50 12.32 -8.77
CA GLU A 321 11.48 13.70 -9.29
C GLU A 321 12.64 14.53 -8.73
N PHE A 322 12.98 14.40 -7.45
CA PHE A 322 14.10 15.11 -6.83
C PHE A 322 15.45 14.71 -7.46
N TYR A 323 15.67 13.40 -7.72
CA TYR A 323 16.85 12.95 -8.47
C TYR A 323 16.84 13.41 -9.92
N GLU A 324 15.69 13.38 -10.60
CA GLU A 324 15.57 13.82 -12.01
C GLU A 324 15.95 15.30 -12.17
N LYS A 325 15.51 16.14 -11.25
CA LYS A 325 15.70 17.59 -11.30
C LYS A 325 16.93 18.11 -10.53
N GLY A 326 17.47 17.33 -9.59
CA GLY A 326 18.54 17.76 -8.70
C GLY A 326 18.05 18.75 -7.65
N LEU A 327 16.95 18.45 -6.95
CA LEU A 327 16.35 19.31 -5.92
C LEU A 327 16.80 18.89 -4.51
N GLY A 328 16.60 19.79 -3.51
CA GLY A 328 16.79 19.45 -2.10
C GLY A 328 18.22 19.02 -1.73
N GLY A 329 19.24 19.56 -2.39
CA GLY A 329 20.63 19.22 -2.14
C GLY A 329 21.08 17.89 -2.75
N VAL A 330 20.18 17.10 -3.36
CA VAL A 330 20.57 15.90 -4.10
C VAL A 330 21.15 16.29 -5.46
N LYS A 331 22.24 15.61 -5.83
CA LYS A 331 22.82 15.77 -7.18
C LYS A 331 21.83 15.21 -8.21
N LYS A 332 21.63 15.96 -9.31
CA LYS A 332 20.85 15.49 -10.44
C LYS A 332 21.38 14.15 -10.94
N ASP A 333 20.53 13.12 -10.89
CA ASP A 333 20.87 11.75 -11.27
C ASP A 333 19.67 11.06 -11.97
N PRO A 334 19.52 11.25 -13.29
CA PRO A 334 18.44 10.63 -14.04
C PRO A 334 18.44 9.09 -13.98
N LYS A 335 19.60 8.45 -13.77
CA LYS A 335 19.67 6.99 -13.63
C LYS A 335 18.98 6.52 -12.36
N LYS A 336 19.29 7.16 -11.22
CA LYS A 336 18.59 6.87 -9.97
C LYS A 336 17.09 7.17 -10.04
N ALA A 337 16.70 8.24 -10.74
CA ALA A 337 15.27 8.52 -10.97
C ALA A 337 14.59 7.35 -11.70
N ILE A 338 15.21 6.84 -12.78
CA ILE A 338 14.70 5.70 -13.54
C ILE A 338 14.64 4.42 -12.66
N GLU A 339 15.66 4.15 -11.85
CA GLU A 339 15.67 3.02 -10.91
C GLU A 339 14.47 3.08 -9.95
N TRP A 340 14.16 4.25 -9.41
CA TRP A 340 12.96 4.47 -8.59
C TRP A 340 11.68 4.21 -9.37
N TYR A 341 11.54 4.78 -10.59
CA TYR A 341 10.36 4.55 -11.42
C TYR A 341 10.17 3.07 -11.75
N ILE A 342 11.25 2.32 -12.06
CA ILE A 342 11.18 0.86 -12.31
C ILE A 342 10.75 0.12 -11.04
N SER A 343 11.31 0.45 -9.88
CA SER A 343 10.93 -0.17 -8.61
C SER A 343 9.44 0.03 -8.27
N LEU A 344 8.95 1.25 -8.50
CA LEU A 344 7.53 1.59 -8.27
C LEU A 344 6.62 0.89 -9.31
N ALA A 345 7.03 0.82 -10.57
CA ALA A 345 6.27 0.16 -11.63
C ALA A 345 6.13 -1.34 -11.37
N ASN A 346 7.17 -1.99 -10.84
CA ASN A 346 7.16 -3.40 -10.45
C ASN A 346 6.23 -3.69 -9.26
N SER A 347 5.85 -2.66 -8.52
CA SER A 347 4.87 -2.72 -7.43
C SER A 347 3.48 -2.21 -7.88
N ASP A 348 3.13 -2.41 -9.15
CA ASP A 348 1.87 -1.99 -9.78
C ASP A 348 1.59 -0.47 -9.76
N GLY A 349 2.62 0.35 -9.61
CA GLY A 349 2.54 1.81 -9.61
C GLY A 349 2.19 2.39 -10.98
N LYS A 350 0.91 2.59 -11.29
CA LYS A 350 0.44 3.11 -12.59
C LYS A 350 1.10 4.43 -12.99
N ALA A 351 1.31 5.35 -12.05
CA ALA A 351 1.96 6.62 -12.34
C ALA A 351 3.42 6.43 -12.81
N ALA A 352 4.16 5.51 -12.19
CA ALA A 352 5.52 5.18 -12.59
C ALA A 352 5.57 4.48 -13.96
N GLN A 353 4.63 3.59 -14.23
CA GLN A 353 4.50 2.91 -15.53
C GLN A 353 4.21 3.91 -16.65
N ILE A 354 3.33 4.90 -16.42
CA ILE A 354 3.08 5.99 -17.37
C ILE A 354 4.35 6.82 -17.57
N LYS A 355 5.06 7.19 -16.50
CA LYS A 355 6.31 7.96 -16.58
C LYS A 355 7.41 7.22 -17.34
N LEU A 356 7.54 5.91 -17.14
CA LEU A 356 8.49 5.09 -17.90
C LEU A 356 8.12 5.00 -19.38
N ALA A 357 6.83 4.88 -19.71
CA ALA A 357 6.37 4.95 -21.10
C ALA A 357 6.72 6.29 -21.76
N GLU A 358 6.55 7.41 -21.02
CA GLU A 358 6.95 8.76 -21.50
C GLU A 358 8.45 8.86 -21.75
N LEU A 359 9.27 8.39 -20.79
CA LEU A 359 10.74 8.37 -20.93
C LEU A 359 11.22 7.47 -22.08
N TYR A 360 10.50 6.38 -22.36
CA TYR A 360 10.77 5.55 -23.54
C TYR A 360 10.43 6.30 -24.83
N VAL A 361 9.26 6.90 -24.90
CA VAL A 361 8.79 7.64 -26.10
C VAL A 361 9.69 8.86 -26.39
N SER A 362 10.17 9.56 -25.36
CA SER A 362 11.13 10.69 -25.51
C SER A 362 12.54 10.24 -25.90
N GLY A 363 12.84 8.93 -25.84
CA GLY A 363 14.14 8.36 -26.12
C GLY A 363 15.17 8.49 -24.99
N GLU A 364 14.73 8.91 -23.83
CA GLU A 364 15.57 9.02 -22.63
C GLU A 364 15.80 7.66 -21.97
N LEU A 365 14.85 6.73 -22.10
CA LEU A 365 14.96 5.37 -21.59
C LEU A 365 15.43 4.41 -22.68
N LYS A 366 16.59 3.77 -22.47
CA LYS A 366 17.23 2.84 -23.42
C LYS A 366 17.55 1.51 -22.73
N ASN A 367 17.72 0.45 -23.53
CA ASN A 367 18.13 -0.89 -23.07
C ASN A 367 17.18 -1.52 -22.03
N VAL A 368 15.88 -1.42 -22.27
CA VAL A 368 14.83 -2.03 -21.46
C VAL A 368 14.22 -3.21 -22.22
N ASP A 369 13.72 -4.20 -21.48
CA ASP A 369 13.02 -5.33 -22.08
C ASP A 369 11.76 -4.88 -22.83
N VAL A 370 11.54 -5.46 -23.98
CA VAL A 370 10.42 -5.09 -24.86
C VAL A 370 9.06 -5.39 -24.25
N ASN A 371 8.97 -6.41 -23.37
CA ASN A 371 7.72 -6.77 -22.71
C ASN A 371 7.37 -5.76 -21.63
N ASP A 372 8.38 -5.23 -20.92
CA ASP A 372 8.18 -4.16 -19.94
C ASP A 372 7.67 -2.90 -20.63
N ILE A 373 8.31 -2.49 -21.72
CA ILE A 373 7.88 -1.33 -22.53
C ILE A 373 6.44 -1.53 -23.01
N LEU A 374 6.12 -2.71 -23.53
CA LEU A 374 4.78 -3.02 -24.01
C LEU A 374 3.75 -2.91 -22.88
N SER A 375 4.05 -3.43 -21.68
CA SER A 375 3.16 -3.36 -20.52
C SER A 375 2.88 -1.91 -20.11
N TRP A 376 3.92 -1.06 -20.07
CA TRP A 376 3.79 0.36 -19.73
C TRP A 376 3.00 1.13 -20.78
N LEU A 377 3.23 0.89 -22.08
CA LEU A 377 2.47 1.52 -23.17
C LEU A 377 1.00 1.10 -23.15
N LEU A 378 0.69 -0.17 -22.81
CA LEU A 378 -0.68 -0.66 -22.67
C LEU A 378 -1.44 0.08 -21.55
N ILE A 379 -0.77 0.45 -20.49
CA ILE A 379 -1.36 1.22 -19.39
C ILE A 379 -1.48 2.70 -19.76
N ALA A 380 -0.43 3.27 -20.35
CA ALA A 380 -0.39 4.69 -20.71
C ALA A 380 -1.36 5.07 -21.83
N GLN A 381 -1.74 4.14 -22.74
CA GLN A 381 -2.52 4.43 -23.94
C GLN A 381 -3.88 5.12 -23.69
N GLU A 382 -4.44 5.00 -22.50
CA GLU A 382 -5.76 5.57 -22.21
C GLU A 382 -5.75 7.11 -22.29
N ASN A 383 -4.69 7.73 -21.79
CA ASN A 383 -4.58 9.19 -21.65
C ASN A 383 -3.34 9.81 -22.33
N ASN A 384 -2.40 9.00 -22.84
CA ASN A 384 -1.18 9.46 -23.48
C ASN A 384 -1.22 9.19 -24.99
N ILE A 385 -1.19 10.28 -25.78
CA ILE A 385 -1.33 10.24 -27.24
C ILE A 385 -0.07 9.64 -27.89
N GLU A 386 1.09 9.95 -27.36
CA GLU A 386 2.38 9.45 -27.81
C GLU A 386 2.48 7.95 -27.57
N ALA A 387 2.02 7.47 -26.41
CA ALA A 387 1.92 6.05 -26.10
C ALA A 387 0.98 5.30 -27.06
N GLN A 388 -0.15 5.90 -27.45
CA GLN A 388 -1.04 5.33 -28.49
C GLN A 388 -0.30 5.15 -29.82
N ASN A 389 0.46 6.15 -30.27
CA ASN A 389 1.24 6.08 -31.49
C ASN A 389 2.32 4.98 -31.40
N GLN A 390 3.08 4.91 -30.31
CA GLN A 390 4.11 3.90 -30.11
C GLN A 390 3.54 2.49 -30.03
N LEU A 391 2.45 2.31 -29.29
CA LEU A 391 1.78 1.00 -29.19
C LEU A 391 1.26 0.54 -30.57
N ALA A 392 0.80 1.46 -31.41
CA ALA A 392 0.40 1.15 -32.77
C ALA A 392 1.57 0.61 -33.60
N ILE A 393 2.78 1.15 -33.41
CA ILE A 393 3.99 0.64 -34.08
C ILE A 393 4.32 -0.78 -33.61
N PHE A 394 4.19 -1.07 -32.33
CA PHE A 394 4.35 -2.44 -31.80
C PHE A 394 3.37 -3.42 -32.46
N TYR A 395 2.11 -3.05 -32.61
CA TYR A 395 1.13 -3.88 -33.34
C TYR A 395 1.41 -3.98 -34.85
N LEU A 396 1.99 -2.95 -35.48
CA LEU A 396 2.36 -2.97 -36.89
C LEU A 396 3.55 -3.90 -37.15
N THR A 397 4.55 -3.86 -36.29
CA THR A 397 5.79 -4.62 -36.44
C THR A 397 5.70 -6.04 -35.88
N GLY A 398 4.82 -6.28 -34.90
CA GLY A 398 4.74 -7.52 -34.15
C GLY A 398 5.86 -7.65 -33.12
N THR A 399 6.41 -6.54 -32.66
CA THR A 399 7.47 -6.52 -31.64
C THR A 399 6.86 -6.73 -30.25
N GLY A 400 7.22 -7.81 -29.56
CA GLY A 400 6.70 -8.16 -28.24
C GLY A 400 5.19 -8.50 -28.20
N VAL A 401 4.47 -8.35 -29.30
CA VAL A 401 3.02 -8.59 -29.40
C VAL A 401 2.69 -9.16 -30.78
N ALA A 402 1.65 -9.96 -30.87
CA ALA A 402 1.17 -10.47 -32.17
C ALA A 402 0.80 -9.31 -33.10
N LYS A 403 1.30 -9.34 -34.33
CA LYS A 403 1.01 -8.33 -35.37
C LYS A 403 -0.51 -8.17 -35.53
N ASN A 404 -1.01 -6.95 -35.42
CA ASN A 404 -2.41 -6.64 -35.58
C ASN A 404 -2.60 -5.23 -36.20
N THR A 405 -2.61 -5.20 -37.52
CA THR A 405 -2.74 -3.95 -38.28
C THR A 405 -4.06 -3.24 -38.09
N HIS A 406 -5.15 -3.98 -37.77
CA HIS A 406 -6.45 -3.37 -37.47
C HIS A 406 -6.38 -2.60 -36.13
N ARG A 407 -5.83 -3.22 -35.10
CA ARG A 407 -5.64 -2.56 -33.79
C ARG A 407 -4.72 -1.35 -33.90
N ALA A 408 -3.63 -1.48 -34.66
CA ALA A 408 -2.72 -0.37 -34.93
C ALA A 408 -3.45 0.82 -35.58
N ARG A 409 -4.29 0.58 -36.60
CA ARG A 409 -5.07 1.64 -37.25
C ARG A 409 -5.99 2.35 -36.26
N GLN A 410 -6.71 1.61 -35.43
CA GLN A 410 -7.60 2.20 -34.41
C GLN A 410 -6.84 3.13 -33.43
N LEU A 411 -5.65 2.74 -32.99
CA LEU A 411 -4.82 3.55 -32.11
C LEU A 411 -4.32 4.81 -32.83
N LEU A 412 -3.84 4.67 -34.08
CA LEU A 412 -3.39 5.80 -34.85
C LEU A 412 -4.51 6.77 -35.22
N GLU A 413 -5.71 6.29 -35.50
CA GLU A 413 -6.88 7.16 -35.71
C GLU A 413 -7.15 8.01 -34.47
N LYS A 414 -7.17 7.42 -33.26
CA LYS A 414 -7.35 8.16 -32.01
C LYS A 414 -6.28 9.24 -31.81
N ALA A 415 -5.00 8.88 -32.00
CA ALA A 415 -3.89 9.81 -31.83
C ALA A 415 -3.87 10.91 -32.92
N ALA A 416 -4.13 10.55 -34.18
CA ALA A 416 -4.14 11.48 -35.30
C ALA A 416 -5.24 12.55 -35.19
N PHE A 417 -6.44 12.17 -34.72
CA PHE A 417 -7.51 13.12 -34.44
C PHE A 417 -7.17 14.11 -33.32
N LYS A 418 -6.31 13.70 -32.38
CA LYS A 418 -5.78 14.58 -31.32
C LYS A 418 -4.53 15.38 -31.77
N LYS A 419 -4.29 15.49 -33.08
CA LYS A 419 -3.22 16.28 -33.71
C LYS A 419 -1.79 15.78 -33.42
N ASN A 420 -1.60 14.51 -33.13
CA ASN A 420 -0.24 13.93 -33.10
C ASN A 420 0.26 13.79 -34.55
N SER A 421 1.31 14.54 -34.92
CA SER A 421 1.82 14.60 -36.29
C SER A 421 2.43 13.28 -36.76
N ASP A 422 3.06 12.52 -35.87
CA ASP A 422 3.64 11.21 -36.15
C ASP A 422 2.56 10.16 -36.41
N ALA A 423 1.51 10.17 -35.58
CA ALA A 423 0.34 9.30 -35.81
C ALA A 423 -0.38 9.64 -37.11
N GLN A 424 -0.47 10.92 -37.47
CA GLN A 424 -1.05 11.35 -38.76
C GLN A 424 -0.23 10.82 -39.93
N ASN A 425 1.12 10.94 -39.87
CA ASN A 425 1.99 10.34 -40.86
C ASN A 425 1.82 8.82 -40.94
N ASN A 426 1.83 8.14 -39.80
CA ASN A 426 1.72 6.68 -39.74
C ASN A 426 0.37 6.18 -40.25
N LEU A 427 -0.71 6.87 -39.92
CA LEU A 427 -2.06 6.59 -40.42
C LEU A 427 -2.13 6.80 -41.94
N ALA A 428 -1.49 7.85 -42.47
CA ALA A 428 -1.41 8.11 -43.91
C ALA A 428 -0.69 6.98 -44.65
N VAL A 429 0.43 6.47 -44.09
CA VAL A 429 1.15 5.31 -44.64
C VAL A 429 0.24 4.07 -44.66
N MET A 430 -0.52 3.82 -43.59
CA MET A 430 -1.46 2.69 -43.51
C MET A 430 -2.57 2.79 -44.56
N TYR A 431 -3.12 3.97 -44.79
CA TYR A 431 -4.11 4.18 -45.87
C TYR A 431 -3.50 3.97 -47.27
N ALA A 432 -2.25 4.41 -47.50
CA ALA A 432 -1.57 4.19 -48.78
C ALA A 432 -1.27 2.72 -49.07
N ARG A 433 -0.98 1.94 -48.01
CA ARG A 433 -0.65 0.51 -48.11
C ARG A 433 -1.87 -0.40 -48.04
N GLY A 434 -3.01 0.07 -47.52
CA GLY A 434 -4.18 -0.75 -47.22
C GLY A 434 -3.98 -1.64 -46.01
N GLU A 435 -3.12 -1.21 -45.08
CA GLU A 435 -2.87 -1.96 -43.83
C GLU A 435 -3.97 -1.68 -42.79
N GLY A 436 -4.54 -2.73 -42.23
CA GLY A 436 -5.64 -2.63 -41.22
C GLY A 436 -6.97 -2.19 -41.82
N GLY A 437 -7.17 -2.24 -43.14
CA GLY A 437 -8.38 -1.90 -43.87
C GLY A 437 -8.12 -1.56 -45.34
N GLU A 438 -9.08 -1.02 -46.04
CA GLU A 438 -8.99 -0.72 -47.45
C GLU A 438 -7.94 0.35 -47.75
N LYS A 439 -7.26 0.17 -48.90
CA LYS A 439 -6.33 1.15 -49.43
C LYS A 439 -7.10 2.40 -49.90
N ASN A 440 -6.65 3.58 -49.44
CA ASN A 440 -7.29 4.84 -49.79
C ASN A 440 -6.26 5.97 -49.94
N ILE A 441 -5.86 6.23 -51.18
CA ILE A 441 -4.84 7.24 -51.48
C ILE A 441 -5.32 8.66 -51.16
N PHE A 442 -6.60 8.96 -51.31
CA PHE A 442 -7.15 10.28 -50.98
C PHE A 442 -7.00 10.56 -49.48
N ARG A 443 -7.40 9.61 -48.62
CA ARG A 443 -7.22 9.75 -47.18
C ARG A 443 -5.74 9.82 -46.77
N SER A 444 -4.89 9.06 -47.47
CA SER A 444 -3.43 9.11 -47.26
C SER A 444 -2.88 10.51 -47.49
N VAL A 445 -3.19 11.12 -48.65
CA VAL A 445 -2.76 12.48 -48.98
C VAL A 445 -3.25 13.48 -47.91
N MET A 446 -4.54 13.42 -47.56
CA MET A 446 -5.15 14.29 -46.57
C MET A 446 -4.44 14.23 -45.19
N TRP A 447 -4.11 13.04 -44.72
CA TRP A 447 -3.40 12.87 -43.48
C TRP A 447 -1.94 13.28 -43.54
N PHE A 448 -1.24 13.05 -44.68
CA PHE A 448 0.11 13.59 -44.86
C PHE A 448 0.13 15.11 -44.88
N GLU A 449 -0.82 15.76 -45.55
CA GLU A 449 -0.92 17.24 -45.58
C GLU A 449 -1.12 17.80 -44.17
N ARG A 450 -2.00 17.21 -43.35
CA ARG A 450 -2.21 17.60 -41.94
C ARG A 450 -0.93 17.42 -41.10
N ALA A 451 -0.21 16.31 -41.31
CA ALA A 451 1.05 16.08 -40.58
C ALA A 451 2.14 17.09 -40.99
N VAL A 452 2.17 17.47 -42.26
CA VAL A 452 3.09 18.52 -42.78
C VAL A 452 2.76 19.89 -42.20
N GLU A 453 1.47 20.23 -42.07
CA GLU A 453 1.01 21.46 -41.38
C GLU A 453 1.50 21.54 -39.94
N LEU A 454 1.68 20.39 -39.29
CA LEU A 454 2.24 20.29 -37.92
C LEU A 454 3.77 20.11 -37.90
N GLY A 455 4.46 20.29 -39.03
CA GLY A 455 5.91 20.28 -39.13
C GLY A 455 6.55 18.89 -39.26
N ASN A 456 5.80 17.85 -39.59
CA ASN A 456 6.38 16.51 -39.72
C ASN A 456 7.17 16.35 -41.06
N GLU A 457 8.50 16.34 -40.97
CA GLU A 457 9.38 16.26 -42.14
C GLU A 457 9.32 14.88 -42.86
N THR A 458 9.04 13.80 -42.10
CA THR A 458 8.83 12.46 -42.69
C THR A 458 7.58 12.44 -43.56
N ALA A 459 6.50 13.06 -43.07
CA ALA A 459 5.25 13.21 -43.82
C ALA A 459 5.45 14.04 -45.08
N LYS A 460 6.24 15.11 -45.02
CA LYS A 460 6.59 15.94 -46.17
C LYS A 460 7.32 15.14 -47.25
N SER A 461 8.30 14.31 -46.85
CA SER A 461 9.02 13.42 -47.74
C SER A 461 8.10 12.34 -48.33
N ASN A 462 7.23 11.73 -47.51
CA ASN A 462 6.28 10.71 -47.96
C ASN A 462 5.26 11.30 -48.95
N LEU A 463 4.75 12.50 -48.68
CA LEU A 463 3.81 13.21 -49.55
C LEU A 463 4.43 13.54 -50.93
N ALA A 464 5.70 13.99 -50.92
CA ALA A 464 6.44 14.26 -52.15
C ALA A 464 6.61 12.98 -52.98
N LEU A 465 7.02 11.87 -52.39
CA LEU A 465 7.12 10.57 -53.03
C LEU A 465 5.78 10.13 -53.65
N LEU A 466 4.68 10.30 -52.91
CA LEU A 466 3.34 9.91 -53.35
C LEU A 466 2.85 10.79 -54.55
N LYS A 467 3.20 12.06 -54.58
CA LYS A 467 2.82 13.01 -55.64
C LYS A 467 3.67 12.86 -56.91
N GLN A 468 4.94 12.44 -56.80
CA GLN A 468 5.87 12.32 -57.92
C GLN A 468 5.65 11.07 -58.80
N ASN A 469 5.03 10.01 -58.29
CA ASN A 469 5.00 8.73 -58.99
C ASN A 469 3.59 8.16 -59.11
N LYS A 470 3.07 8.02 -60.34
CA LYS A 470 1.85 7.24 -60.65
C LYS A 470 2.01 5.72 -60.37
N GLY A 471 3.17 5.25 -59.90
CA GLY A 471 3.51 3.84 -59.63
C GLY A 471 4.13 3.56 -58.28
N VAL A 472 4.10 4.48 -57.30
CA VAL A 472 4.68 4.25 -55.96
C VAL A 472 3.95 3.10 -55.26
N THR A 473 4.66 1.98 -55.14
CA THR A 473 4.23 0.94 -54.20
C THR A 473 4.35 1.50 -52.81
N GLY A 474 3.31 1.40 -51.99
CA GLY A 474 3.29 1.92 -50.62
C GLY A 474 4.46 1.44 -49.70
N LYS A 475 5.28 0.48 -50.20
CA LYS A 475 6.51 -0.03 -49.54
C LYS A 475 7.61 1.02 -49.41
N MET A 476 7.61 2.09 -50.21
CA MET A 476 8.65 3.15 -50.18
C MET A 476 8.33 4.24 -49.13
N LEU A 477 7.13 4.26 -48.56
CA LEU A 477 6.72 5.24 -47.56
C LEU A 477 7.21 4.84 -46.18
N GLN A 478 7.62 5.80 -45.36
CA GLN A 478 8.23 5.57 -44.09
C GLN A 478 7.25 5.87 -42.91
N TYR A 479 7.25 5.00 -41.92
CA TYR A 479 6.62 5.28 -40.62
C TYR A 479 7.53 6.19 -39.79
N THR A 480 6.97 7.05 -38.95
CA THR A 480 7.70 7.74 -37.88
C THR A 480 7.62 6.96 -36.59
N GLY A 481 8.70 6.97 -35.83
CA GLY A 481 8.89 6.20 -34.60
C GLY A 481 9.64 4.88 -34.89
N SER A 482 10.67 4.60 -34.13
CA SER A 482 11.42 3.33 -34.18
C SER A 482 11.10 2.51 -32.94
N VAL A 483 10.84 1.23 -33.11
CA VAL A 483 11.00 0.29 -32.02
C VAL A 483 12.49 0.16 -31.76
N ALA A 484 12.96 0.46 -30.54
CA ALA A 484 14.33 0.17 -30.17
C ALA A 484 14.60 -1.32 -30.44
N GLN A 485 15.67 -1.62 -31.18
CA GLN A 485 16.02 -3.03 -31.41
C GLN A 485 16.34 -3.67 -30.08
N PRO A 486 15.78 -4.87 -29.76
CA PRO A 486 16.11 -5.58 -28.52
C PRO A 486 17.63 -5.80 -28.51
N SER A 487 18.25 -5.55 -27.35
CA SER A 487 19.65 -5.88 -27.14
C SER A 487 19.84 -7.38 -27.41
N LYS A 488 20.79 -7.77 -28.31
CA LYS A 488 21.08 -9.15 -28.69
C LYS A 488 21.64 -10.01 -27.54
N ASN A 489 21.70 -9.50 -26.31
CA ASN A 489 22.39 -10.13 -25.16
C ASN A 489 21.46 -10.54 -24.01
N ALA A 490 20.20 -10.90 -24.27
CA ALA A 490 19.34 -11.48 -23.25
C ALA A 490 18.91 -12.91 -23.63
N ARG A 491 19.88 -13.77 -24.01
CA ARG A 491 19.71 -15.23 -23.98
C ARG A 491 21.12 -15.83 -23.99
N GLU A 492 21.69 -16.01 -22.83
CA GLU A 492 22.74 -16.96 -22.45
C GLU A 492 23.05 -16.57 -20.97
N ASP A 493 22.27 -17.17 -20.07
CA ASP A 493 22.67 -17.87 -18.86
C ASP A 493 21.41 -18.48 -18.19
#